data_52c5c1d67bd8cb3e12a0179d73dfeb26
#
_entry.id   52c5c1d67bd8cb3e12a0179d73dfeb26
#
_cell.length_a   1.000
_cell.length_b   1.000
_cell.length_c   1.000
_cell.angle_alpha   90.00
_cell.angle_beta   90.00
_cell.angle_gamma   90.00
#
_symmetry.space_group_name_H-M   'P 1'
#
loop_
_entity.id
_entity.type
_entity.pdbx_description
1 polymer ?
#
loop_
_entity_poly.entity_id
_entity_poly.type
_entity_poly.pdbx_seq_one_letter_code
_entity_poly.pdbx_strand_id
1 'polypeptide(L)'
;MRREVVLVVAVVLAAASCIAVPPDAAYSAYIDWHTLALLFCLMAVVAGLRSLGVLDSMGKWLVSRAKSQRAIAFVLVGIVFFASMAVTNDVALITFVPLALVTLRAAGMEGRALLVAALMTVAANLGSMLTPVGNPQNLYLFTASGMSVSRFLSLMAPYTGLSAALLGGCILVLFRSKPCCGEEAGKNKGCVRGAAHGGEIVSQSCWSDGAAHEFANGVREDAAPALLWRCSCGRLAIYLVLFCICLLAVAGIVDVRIVLAVVIAAVALTDAEQLRRVDFTLLLTFVALFVFVGNMVRIPLVHDAVAGLVGRNAVIAAVGASQVISNVPAAVLLSGFTSQWDALIVGTNLGGLGTLIASMASLITFKAISIGRAGAKMRYLKVFTLVNVVFLVALLGFALLFGL
;
A
#
# COMPACT_ATOMS: atom_id res chain seq x y z
N MET A 1 3.29 13.80 10.97
CA MET A 1 2.43 13.84 12.17
C MET A 1 1.90 12.47 12.63
N ARG A 2 1.19 11.63 11.84
CA ARG A 2 0.64 10.38 12.41
C ARG A 2 1.63 9.20 12.44
N ARG A 3 2.60 9.11 11.54
CA ARG A 3 3.72 8.16 11.65
C ARG A 3 4.55 8.43 12.89
N GLU A 4 4.75 9.69 13.21
CA GLU A 4 5.39 10.14 14.45
C GLU A 4 4.59 9.72 15.69
N VAL A 5 3.25 9.72 15.63
CA VAL A 5 2.42 9.27 16.76
C VAL A 5 2.62 7.78 17.03
N VAL A 6 2.68 6.92 16.01
CA VAL A 6 2.94 5.48 16.20
C VAL A 6 4.33 5.26 16.79
N LEU A 7 5.34 5.97 16.28
CA LEU A 7 6.69 5.94 16.84
C LEU A 7 6.70 6.41 18.30
N VAL A 8 6.08 7.55 18.60
CA VAL A 8 6.02 8.07 19.97
C VAL A 8 5.36 7.08 20.91
N VAL A 9 4.23 6.50 20.51
CA VAL A 9 3.54 5.48 21.31
C VAL A 9 4.44 4.25 21.51
N ALA A 10 5.09 3.76 20.47
CA ALA A 10 6.00 2.61 20.57
C ALA A 10 7.18 2.90 21.50
N VAL A 11 7.78 4.09 21.40
CA VAL A 11 8.90 4.51 22.27
C VAL A 11 8.43 4.66 23.73
N VAL A 12 7.27 5.26 23.96
CA VAL A 12 6.70 5.37 25.33
C VAL A 12 6.43 3.99 25.93
N LEU A 13 5.86 3.06 25.15
CA LEU A 13 5.62 1.69 25.60
C LEU A 13 6.92 0.96 25.88
N ALA A 14 7.93 1.08 25.00
CA ALA A 14 9.25 0.52 25.22
C ALA A 14 9.89 1.08 26.50
N ALA A 15 9.89 2.40 26.67
CA ALA A 15 10.43 3.04 27.86
C ALA A 15 9.70 2.64 29.15
N ALA A 16 8.37 2.58 29.11
CA ALA A 16 7.56 2.12 30.25
C ALA A 16 7.85 0.65 30.58
N SER A 17 8.05 -0.20 29.57
CA SER A 17 8.40 -1.61 29.80
C SER A 17 9.76 -1.81 30.45
N CYS A 18 10.72 -0.87 30.25
CA CYS A 18 12.03 -0.89 30.90
C CYS A 18 11.97 -0.70 32.43
N ILE A 19 10.85 -0.16 32.95
CA ILE A 19 10.64 -0.06 34.41
C ILE A 19 10.35 -1.44 34.99
N ALA A 20 9.59 -2.28 34.28
CA ALA A 20 9.26 -3.63 34.71
C ALA A 20 10.40 -4.63 34.45
N VAL A 21 11.10 -4.45 33.34
CA VAL A 21 12.24 -5.28 32.92
C VAL A 21 13.44 -4.34 32.65
N PRO A 22 14.33 -4.11 33.62
CA PRO A 22 15.48 -3.23 33.44
C PRO A 22 16.38 -3.67 32.30
N PRO A 23 17.00 -2.71 31.58
CA PRO A 23 17.91 -3.00 30.48
C PRO A 23 19.07 -3.91 30.90
N ASP A 24 19.26 -4.99 30.16
CA ASP A 24 20.33 -5.97 30.34
C ASP A 24 20.94 -6.38 28.98
N ALA A 25 21.90 -7.31 29.00
CA ALA A 25 22.57 -7.78 27.79
C ALA A 25 21.62 -8.44 26.77
N ALA A 26 20.45 -8.93 27.20
CA ALA A 26 19.47 -9.58 26.34
C ALA A 26 18.74 -8.60 25.39
N TYR A 27 18.75 -7.30 25.70
CA TYR A 27 18.12 -6.28 24.86
C TYR A 27 18.66 -6.24 23.43
N SER A 28 19.97 -6.50 23.27
CA SER A 28 20.58 -6.55 21.92
C SER A 28 20.04 -7.70 21.08
N ALA A 29 19.58 -8.78 21.70
CA ALA A 29 19.02 -9.95 21.04
C ALA A 29 17.53 -9.79 20.70
N TYR A 30 16.82 -8.78 21.25
CA TYR A 30 15.44 -8.51 20.88
C TYR A 30 15.33 -7.95 19.48
N ILE A 31 16.35 -7.22 19.02
CA ILE A 31 16.30 -6.49 17.75
C ILE A 31 16.64 -7.43 16.60
N ASP A 32 15.70 -7.63 15.70
CA ASP A 32 15.94 -8.36 14.45
C ASP A 32 16.63 -7.46 13.42
N TRP A 33 17.96 -7.43 13.51
CA TRP A 33 18.82 -6.65 12.60
C TRP A 33 18.71 -7.11 11.15
N HIS A 34 18.43 -8.40 10.92
CA HIS A 34 18.27 -8.96 9.58
C HIS A 34 17.06 -8.36 8.88
N THR A 35 15.90 -8.38 9.54
CA THR A 35 14.67 -7.77 9.01
C THR A 35 14.81 -6.26 8.81
N LEU A 36 15.44 -5.54 9.76
CA LEU A 36 15.64 -4.10 9.62
C LEU A 36 16.53 -3.75 8.41
N ALA A 37 17.59 -4.52 8.18
CA ALA A 37 18.46 -4.33 7.03
C ALA A 37 17.73 -4.60 5.70
N LEU A 38 16.93 -5.67 5.62
CA LEU A 38 16.10 -5.95 4.44
C LEU A 38 15.07 -4.85 4.18
N LEU A 39 14.38 -4.38 5.22
CA LEU A 39 13.42 -3.27 5.12
C LEU A 39 14.11 -2.00 4.60
N PHE A 40 15.28 -1.66 5.16
CA PHE A 40 16.06 -0.51 4.71
C PHE A 40 16.42 -0.62 3.22
N CYS A 41 16.99 -1.76 2.80
CA CYS A 41 17.41 -1.99 1.42
C CYS A 41 16.23 -1.86 0.46
N LEU A 42 15.13 -2.55 0.74
CA LEU A 42 13.92 -2.49 -0.10
C LEU A 42 13.35 -1.08 -0.18
N MET A 43 13.27 -0.35 0.94
CA MET A 43 12.76 1.03 0.94
C MET A 43 13.66 1.97 0.14
N ALA A 44 14.99 1.85 0.25
CA ALA A 44 15.93 2.67 -0.51
C ALA A 44 15.82 2.43 -2.02
N VAL A 45 15.77 1.15 -2.42
CA VAL A 45 15.64 0.76 -3.83
C VAL A 45 14.28 1.18 -4.42
N VAL A 46 13.19 0.96 -3.69
CA VAL A 46 11.84 1.36 -4.12
C VAL A 46 11.71 2.90 -4.19
N ALA A 47 12.34 3.65 -3.28
CA ALA A 47 12.41 5.10 -3.38
C ALA A 47 13.12 5.55 -4.66
N GLY A 48 14.21 4.87 -5.05
CA GLY A 48 14.91 5.10 -6.31
C GLY A 48 14.05 4.80 -7.54
N LEU A 49 13.41 3.64 -7.60
CA LEU A 49 12.48 3.29 -8.69
C LEU A 49 11.34 4.30 -8.83
N ARG A 50 10.80 4.76 -7.71
CA ARG A 50 9.76 5.78 -7.70
C ARG A 50 10.27 7.13 -8.23
N SER A 51 11.49 7.54 -7.87
CA SER A 51 12.07 8.82 -8.32
C SER A 51 12.26 8.89 -9.84
N LEU A 52 12.40 7.74 -10.49
CA LEU A 52 12.49 7.63 -11.95
C LEU A 52 11.13 7.78 -12.67
N GLY A 53 10.01 7.90 -11.95
CA GLY A 53 8.68 8.08 -12.53
C GLY A 53 8.16 6.88 -13.33
N VAL A 54 8.78 5.70 -13.20
CA VAL A 54 8.37 4.48 -13.93
C VAL A 54 6.94 4.11 -13.63
N LEU A 55 6.56 4.11 -12.35
CA LEU A 55 5.21 3.79 -11.91
C LEU A 55 4.19 4.79 -12.45
N ASP A 56 4.51 6.09 -12.43
CA ASP A 56 3.65 7.15 -12.96
C ASP A 56 3.44 7.00 -14.47
N SER A 57 4.51 6.72 -15.21
CA SER A 57 4.47 6.52 -16.67
C SER A 57 3.64 5.30 -17.04
N MET A 58 3.83 4.19 -16.33
CA MET A 58 3.06 2.95 -16.50
C MET A 58 1.57 3.19 -16.21
N GLY A 59 1.26 3.93 -15.15
CA GLY A 59 -0.11 4.28 -14.80
C GLY A 59 -0.79 5.12 -15.88
N LYS A 60 -0.13 6.16 -16.35
CA LYS A 60 -0.64 7.02 -17.44
C LYS A 60 -0.87 6.22 -18.72
N TRP A 61 0.07 5.36 -19.09
CA TRP A 61 -0.04 4.54 -20.30
C TRP A 61 -1.21 3.54 -20.21
N LEU A 62 -1.39 2.86 -19.07
CA LEU A 62 -2.50 1.93 -18.88
C LEU A 62 -3.85 2.65 -18.91
N VAL A 63 -3.96 3.79 -18.24
CA VAL A 63 -5.20 4.59 -18.21
C VAL A 63 -5.55 5.11 -19.60
N SER A 64 -4.58 5.53 -20.41
CA SER A 64 -4.83 6.02 -21.77
C SER A 64 -5.46 4.96 -22.70
N ARG A 65 -5.34 3.68 -22.37
CA ARG A 65 -5.96 2.57 -23.11
C ARG A 65 -7.39 2.28 -22.68
N ALA A 66 -7.86 2.82 -21.57
CA ALA A 66 -9.17 2.54 -21.00
C ALA A 66 -10.26 3.40 -21.65
N LYS A 67 -11.14 2.80 -22.44
CA LYS A 67 -12.19 3.48 -23.23
C LYS A 67 -13.55 3.58 -22.55
N SER A 68 -13.75 2.93 -21.39
CA SER A 68 -15.02 2.93 -20.67
C SER A 68 -14.83 3.17 -19.19
N GLN A 69 -15.89 3.64 -18.51
CA GLN A 69 -15.87 3.87 -17.07
C GLN A 69 -15.47 2.60 -16.28
N ARG A 70 -15.96 1.43 -16.73
CA ARG A 70 -15.60 0.14 -16.15
C ARG A 70 -14.12 -0.17 -16.37
N ALA A 71 -13.60 0.06 -17.59
CA ALA A 71 -12.20 -0.18 -17.90
C ALA A 71 -11.27 0.72 -17.08
N ILE A 72 -11.61 2.00 -16.88
CA ILE A 72 -10.85 2.92 -16.03
C ILE A 72 -10.81 2.39 -14.58
N ALA A 73 -11.96 1.97 -14.03
CA ALA A 73 -11.99 1.41 -12.67
C ALA A 73 -11.13 0.13 -12.55
N PHE A 74 -11.21 -0.79 -13.54
CA PHE A 74 -10.38 -2.00 -13.58
C PHE A 74 -8.89 -1.67 -13.66
N VAL A 75 -8.50 -0.72 -14.50
CA VAL A 75 -7.10 -0.33 -14.67
C VAL A 75 -6.58 0.32 -13.38
N LEU A 76 -7.32 1.25 -12.78
CA LEU A 76 -6.88 1.95 -11.58
C LEU A 76 -6.78 1.04 -10.36
N VAL A 77 -7.77 0.16 -10.15
CA VAL A 77 -7.75 -0.80 -9.05
C VAL A 77 -6.72 -1.90 -9.31
N GLY A 78 -6.66 -2.42 -10.54
CA GLY A 78 -5.74 -3.48 -10.94
C GLY A 78 -4.27 -3.06 -10.85
N ILE A 79 -3.93 -1.85 -11.32
CA ILE A 79 -2.53 -1.39 -11.23
C ILE A 79 -2.06 -1.28 -9.78
N VAL A 80 -2.91 -0.81 -8.88
CA VAL A 80 -2.59 -0.74 -7.45
C VAL A 80 -2.44 -2.13 -6.85
N PHE A 81 -3.35 -3.06 -7.20
CA PHE A 81 -3.32 -4.45 -6.74
C PHE A 81 -2.02 -5.14 -7.11
N PHE A 82 -1.61 -5.07 -8.39
CA PHE A 82 -0.38 -5.73 -8.85
C PHE A 82 0.89 -4.97 -8.45
N ALA A 83 0.88 -3.64 -8.48
CA ALA A 83 2.04 -2.86 -8.07
C ALA A 83 2.37 -3.06 -6.58
N SER A 84 1.36 -3.19 -5.72
CA SER A 84 1.56 -3.42 -4.29
C SER A 84 2.20 -4.77 -3.96
N MET A 85 2.23 -5.72 -4.89
CA MET A 85 2.95 -6.98 -4.72
C MET A 85 4.47 -6.81 -4.82
N ALA A 86 4.92 -5.81 -5.57
CA ALA A 86 6.34 -5.57 -5.84
C ALA A 86 6.89 -4.36 -5.06
N VAL A 87 6.11 -3.29 -4.99
CA VAL A 87 6.43 -2.11 -4.18
C VAL A 87 5.42 -2.04 -3.03
N THR A 88 5.76 -1.55 -1.87
CA THR A 88 4.84 -1.59 -0.72
C THR A 88 3.46 -0.97 -1.03
N ASN A 89 2.41 -1.42 -0.34
CA ASN A 89 1.05 -0.89 -0.45
C ASN A 89 0.99 0.65 -0.30
N ASP A 90 1.79 1.22 0.60
CA ASP A 90 1.89 2.65 0.83
C ASP A 90 2.41 3.39 -0.41
N VAL A 91 3.49 2.88 -1.02
CA VAL A 91 4.10 3.46 -2.22
C VAL A 91 3.14 3.39 -3.41
N ALA A 92 2.45 2.26 -3.59
CA ALA A 92 1.44 2.11 -4.63
C ALA A 92 0.33 3.18 -4.48
N LEU A 93 -0.21 3.37 -3.27
CA LEU A 93 -1.29 4.35 -3.05
C LEU A 93 -0.82 5.80 -3.19
N ILE A 94 0.36 6.15 -2.64
CA ILE A 94 0.90 7.52 -2.77
C ILE A 94 1.10 7.89 -4.25
N THR A 95 1.45 6.90 -5.08
CA THR A 95 1.67 7.11 -6.52
C THR A 95 0.36 7.16 -7.30
N PHE A 96 -0.50 6.15 -7.13
CA PHE A 96 -1.64 5.97 -8.03
C PHE A 96 -2.93 6.65 -7.58
N VAL A 97 -3.12 6.99 -6.29
CA VAL A 97 -4.35 7.68 -5.85
C VAL A 97 -4.45 9.10 -6.42
N PRO A 98 -3.41 9.95 -6.41
CA PRO A 98 -3.46 11.25 -7.08
C PRO A 98 -3.77 11.13 -8.58
N LEU A 99 -3.11 10.20 -9.28
CA LEU A 99 -3.38 9.92 -10.69
C LEU A 99 -4.83 9.52 -10.91
N ALA A 100 -5.37 8.64 -10.05
CA ALA A 100 -6.77 8.21 -10.15
C ALA A 100 -7.75 9.37 -9.97
N LEU A 101 -7.53 10.26 -9.01
CA LEU A 101 -8.41 11.40 -8.78
C LEU A 101 -8.44 12.35 -9.98
N VAL A 102 -7.31 12.61 -10.61
CA VAL A 102 -7.22 13.42 -11.83
C VAL A 102 -7.91 12.72 -13.00
N THR A 103 -7.62 11.43 -13.21
CA THR A 103 -8.22 10.63 -14.28
C THR A 103 -9.74 10.54 -14.16
N LEU A 104 -10.26 10.27 -12.96
CA LEU A 104 -11.70 10.16 -12.71
C LEU A 104 -12.43 11.49 -12.93
N ARG A 105 -11.77 12.61 -12.60
CA ARG A 105 -12.29 13.94 -12.90
C ARG A 105 -12.35 14.18 -14.42
N ALA A 106 -11.27 13.91 -15.13
CA ALA A 106 -11.20 14.05 -16.58
C ALA A 106 -12.21 13.14 -17.32
N ALA A 107 -12.52 11.96 -16.75
CA ALA A 107 -13.50 11.03 -17.31
C ALA A 107 -14.96 11.34 -16.92
N GLY A 108 -15.24 12.43 -16.21
CA GLY A 108 -16.59 12.77 -15.72
C GLY A 108 -17.11 11.82 -14.64
N MET A 109 -16.22 11.11 -13.94
CA MET A 109 -16.54 10.11 -12.91
C MET A 109 -16.36 10.63 -11.48
N GLU A 110 -16.40 11.95 -11.26
CA GLU A 110 -16.17 12.54 -9.92
C GLU A 110 -17.07 11.97 -8.83
N GLY A 111 -18.35 11.68 -9.16
CA GLY A 111 -19.29 11.08 -8.22
C GLY A 111 -18.90 9.67 -7.74
N ARG A 112 -18.01 8.98 -8.46
CA ARG A 112 -17.51 7.63 -8.14
C ARG A 112 -16.09 7.63 -7.59
N ALA A 113 -15.43 8.79 -7.51
CA ALA A 113 -14.03 8.90 -7.09
C ALA A 113 -13.81 8.35 -5.67
N LEU A 114 -14.75 8.56 -4.75
CA LEU A 114 -14.66 8.04 -3.39
C LEU A 114 -14.70 6.51 -3.34
N LEU A 115 -15.56 5.90 -4.16
CA LEU A 115 -15.68 4.45 -4.26
C LEU A 115 -14.43 3.82 -4.90
N VAL A 116 -13.94 4.39 -6.01
CA VAL A 116 -12.72 3.90 -6.66
C VAL A 116 -11.53 4.01 -5.71
N ALA A 117 -11.37 5.11 -5.01
CA ALA A 117 -10.30 5.29 -4.04
C ALA A 117 -10.39 4.30 -2.85
N ALA A 118 -11.61 3.98 -2.38
CA ALA A 118 -11.79 2.94 -1.36
C ALA A 118 -11.41 1.55 -1.90
N LEU A 119 -11.83 1.20 -3.12
CA LEU A 119 -11.44 -0.05 -3.77
C LEU A 119 -9.94 -0.13 -4.04
N MET A 120 -9.28 0.98 -4.42
CA MET A 120 -7.81 1.04 -4.55
C MET A 120 -7.12 0.79 -3.21
N THR A 121 -7.65 1.29 -2.10
CA THR A 121 -7.08 1.05 -0.78
C THR A 121 -7.19 -0.42 -0.38
N VAL A 122 -8.36 -1.04 -0.62
CA VAL A 122 -8.54 -2.48 -0.41
C VAL A 122 -7.61 -3.28 -1.33
N ALA A 123 -7.50 -2.88 -2.61
CA ALA A 123 -6.62 -3.51 -3.58
C ALA A 123 -5.14 -3.45 -3.17
N ALA A 124 -4.68 -2.32 -2.63
CA ALA A 124 -3.31 -2.17 -2.13
C ALA A 124 -3.02 -3.13 -0.97
N ASN A 125 -3.92 -3.18 0.02
CA ASN A 125 -3.76 -4.06 1.17
C ASN A 125 -3.81 -5.54 0.78
N LEU A 126 -4.75 -5.93 -0.10
CA LEU A 126 -4.97 -7.32 -0.48
C LEU A 126 -4.01 -7.80 -1.58
N GLY A 127 -3.53 -6.93 -2.45
CA GLY A 127 -2.49 -7.27 -3.42
C GLY A 127 -1.15 -7.50 -2.73
N SER A 128 -0.77 -6.58 -1.85
CA SER A 128 0.51 -6.63 -1.13
C SER A 128 0.68 -7.85 -0.22
N MET A 129 -0.39 -8.53 0.15
CA MET A 129 -0.30 -9.71 1.02
C MET A 129 0.29 -10.94 0.33
N LEU A 130 0.31 -10.99 -1.03
CA LEU A 130 0.81 -12.15 -1.75
C LEU A 130 2.30 -12.38 -1.54
N THR A 131 3.09 -11.31 -1.40
CA THR A 131 4.55 -11.40 -1.36
C THR A 131 5.12 -10.94 -0.03
N PRO A 132 6.27 -11.49 0.40
CA PRO A 132 6.95 -11.01 1.61
C PRO A 132 7.33 -9.53 1.54
N VAL A 133 7.62 -9.00 0.35
CA VAL A 133 8.07 -7.61 0.15
C VAL A 133 6.94 -6.60 0.02
N GLY A 134 5.70 -7.05 -0.17
CA GLY A 134 4.54 -6.18 -0.36
C GLY A 134 4.18 -5.33 0.85
N ASN A 135 4.51 -5.78 2.05
CA ASN A 135 4.26 -5.09 3.33
C ASN A 135 5.39 -5.31 4.33
N PRO A 136 5.71 -4.33 5.19
CA PRO A 136 6.72 -4.47 6.23
C PRO A 136 6.43 -5.61 7.22
N GLN A 137 5.16 -5.81 7.61
CA GLN A 137 4.78 -6.91 8.50
C GLN A 137 4.95 -8.28 7.84
N ASN A 138 4.71 -8.40 6.52
CA ASN A 138 4.94 -9.64 5.80
C ASN A 138 6.41 -10.01 5.79
N LEU A 139 7.28 -9.04 5.50
CA LEU A 139 8.71 -9.27 5.52
C LEU A 139 9.19 -9.71 6.89
N TYR A 140 8.73 -9.04 7.95
CA TYR A 140 9.07 -9.39 9.32
C TYR A 140 8.58 -10.81 9.68
N LEU A 141 7.30 -11.12 9.47
CA LEU A 141 6.76 -12.43 9.81
C LEU A 141 7.36 -13.55 8.96
N PHE A 142 7.66 -13.28 7.71
CA PHE A 142 8.35 -14.19 6.81
C PHE A 142 9.75 -14.55 7.34
N THR A 143 10.56 -13.54 7.70
CA THR A 143 11.91 -13.76 8.24
C THR A 143 11.87 -14.43 9.62
N ALA A 144 10.99 -13.98 10.51
CA ALA A 144 10.84 -14.54 11.86
C ALA A 144 10.34 -15.99 11.84
N SER A 145 9.47 -16.35 10.90
CA SER A 145 8.96 -17.73 10.78
C SER A 145 9.97 -18.71 10.17
N GLY A 146 10.99 -18.23 9.46
CA GLY A 146 11.94 -19.07 8.71
C GLY A 146 11.31 -19.89 7.58
N MET A 147 10.10 -19.53 7.13
CA MET A 147 9.43 -20.27 6.05
C MET A 147 10.06 -19.98 4.68
N SER A 148 9.91 -20.91 3.73
CA SER A 148 10.35 -20.69 2.37
C SER A 148 9.40 -19.74 1.61
N VAL A 149 9.94 -19.05 0.58
CA VAL A 149 9.15 -18.16 -0.28
C VAL A 149 7.97 -18.91 -0.91
N SER A 150 8.19 -20.14 -1.37
CA SER A 150 7.14 -20.96 -1.98
C SER A 150 6.00 -21.26 -0.99
N ARG A 151 6.32 -21.56 0.27
CA ARG A 151 5.32 -21.76 1.32
C ARG A 151 4.53 -20.50 1.61
N PHE A 152 5.20 -19.35 1.72
CA PHE A 152 4.53 -18.08 1.92
C PHE A 152 3.55 -17.76 0.77
N LEU A 153 4.02 -17.90 -0.49
CA LEU A 153 3.18 -17.68 -1.66
C LEU A 153 1.99 -18.66 -1.69
N SER A 154 2.20 -19.94 -1.41
CA SER A 154 1.13 -20.94 -1.37
C SER A 154 0.10 -20.65 -0.27
N LEU A 155 0.54 -20.16 0.89
CA LEU A 155 -0.34 -19.75 1.98
C LEU A 155 -1.22 -18.57 1.58
N MET A 156 -0.64 -17.55 0.94
CA MET A 156 -1.33 -16.29 0.65
C MET A 156 -2.07 -16.28 -0.70
N ALA A 157 -1.71 -17.18 -1.64
CA ALA A 157 -2.32 -17.23 -2.99
C ALA A 157 -3.85 -17.39 -2.97
N PRO A 158 -4.47 -18.30 -2.18
CA PRO A 158 -5.93 -18.44 -2.19
C PRO A 158 -6.64 -17.17 -1.71
N TYR A 159 -6.12 -16.48 -0.69
CA TYR A 159 -6.68 -15.22 -0.19
C TYR A 159 -6.53 -14.11 -1.21
N THR A 160 -5.38 -14.02 -1.86
CA THR A 160 -5.12 -13.02 -2.90
C THR A 160 -5.98 -13.29 -4.14
N GLY A 161 -6.13 -14.55 -4.56
CA GLY A 161 -6.99 -14.95 -5.67
C GLY A 161 -8.47 -14.63 -5.41
N LEU A 162 -8.97 -14.96 -4.21
CA LEU A 162 -10.32 -14.60 -3.80
C LEU A 162 -10.51 -13.08 -3.76
N SER A 163 -9.51 -12.35 -3.27
CA SER A 163 -9.53 -10.87 -3.25
C SER A 163 -9.61 -10.27 -4.64
N ALA A 164 -8.84 -10.80 -5.60
CA ALA A 164 -8.90 -10.38 -6.99
C ALA A 164 -10.28 -10.65 -7.61
N ALA A 165 -10.87 -11.82 -7.34
CA ALA A 165 -12.20 -12.17 -7.80
C ALA A 165 -13.29 -11.26 -7.20
N LEU A 166 -13.22 -10.97 -5.89
CA LEU A 166 -14.15 -10.06 -5.22
C LEU A 166 -14.01 -8.62 -5.74
N LEU A 167 -12.80 -8.11 -5.91
CA LEU A 167 -12.55 -6.78 -6.50
C LEU A 167 -13.08 -6.69 -7.91
N GLY A 168 -12.77 -7.70 -8.74
CA GLY A 168 -13.29 -7.79 -10.11
C GLY A 168 -14.82 -7.84 -10.15
N GLY A 169 -15.44 -8.67 -9.32
CA GLY A 169 -16.89 -8.77 -9.18
C GLY A 169 -17.52 -7.44 -8.74
N CYS A 170 -16.96 -6.77 -7.75
CA CYS A 170 -17.42 -5.44 -7.33
C CYS A 170 -17.37 -4.43 -8.49
N ILE A 171 -16.29 -4.41 -9.26
CA ILE A 171 -16.16 -3.48 -10.39
C ILE A 171 -17.21 -3.83 -11.48
N LEU A 172 -17.39 -5.11 -11.79
CA LEU A 172 -18.39 -5.54 -12.77
C LEU A 172 -19.82 -5.13 -12.40
N VAL A 173 -20.17 -5.25 -11.12
CA VAL A 173 -21.51 -4.92 -10.62
C VAL A 173 -21.70 -3.40 -10.47
N LEU A 174 -20.72 -2.70 -9.91
CA LEU A 174 -20.86 -1.28 -9.54
C LEU A 174 -20.62 -0.32 -10.71
N PHE A 175 -19.86 -0.74 -11.74
CA PHE A 175 -19.53 0.13 -12.87
C PHE A 175 -20.16 -0.37 -14.17
N ARG A 176 -20.86 0.54 -14.86
CA ARG A 176 -21.47 0.24 -16.16
C ARG A 176 -20.43 0.39 -17.28
N SER A 177 -20.61 -0.36 -18.37
CA SER A 177 -19.78 -0.26 -19.59
C SER A 177 -20.21 0.92 -20.47
N LYS A 178 -20.39 2.11 -19.88
CA LYS A 178 -20.67 3.33 -20.65
C LYS A 178 -19.37 3.88 -21.23
N PRO A 179 -19.37 4.34 -22.51
CA PRO A 179 -18.21 5.06 -23.04
C PRO A 179 -17.98 6.34 -22.25
N CYS A 180 -16.73 6.77 -22.16
CA CYS A 180 -16.39 8.06 -21.56
C CYS A 180 -16.88 9.19 -22.50
N CYS A 181 -17.36 10.30 -21.95
CA CYS A 181 -17.98 11.42 -22.67
C CYS A 181 -17.15 12.04 -23.82
N GLY A 182 -15.89 11.66 -24.00
CA GLY A 182 -15.03 12.14 -25.11
C GLY A 182 -15.33 11.52 -26.48
N GLU A 183 -16.04 10.38 -26.58
CA GLU A 183 -16.32 9.72 -27.88
C GLU A 183 -17.66 10.12 -28.52
N GLU A 184 -18.60 10.69 -27.75
CA GLU A 184 -19.88 11.14 -28.33
C GLU A 184 -19.81 12.48 -29.08
N ALA A 185 -18.77 13.29 -28.82
CA ALA A 185 -18.56 14.55 -29.53
C ALA A 185 -18.16 14.39 -31.02
N GLY A 186 -17.69 13.20 -31.41
CA GLY A 186 -17.28 12.88 -32.79
C GLY A 186 -18.40 12.36 -33.70
N LYS A 187 -19.54 11.90 -33.15
CA LYS A 187 -20.62 11.30 -33.95
C LYS A 187 -21.86 12.18 -34.16
N ASN A 188 -21.98 13.31 -33.46
CA ASN A 188 -23.10 14.22 -33.63
C ASN A 188 -22.72 15.48 -34.44
N LYS A 189 -22.22 15.29 -35.68
CA LYS A 189 -22.26 16.34 -36.72
C LYS A 189 -23.62 16.29 -37.41
N GLY A 190 -24.66 16.59 -36.67
CA GLY A 190 -25.96 16.69 -37.28
C GLY A 190 -26.98 17.27 -36.30
N CYS A 191 -27.50 18.43 -36.68
CA CYS A 191 -28.58 19.20 -36.05
C CYS A 191 -28.21 20.15 -34.91
N VAL A 192 -27.98 21.41 -35.24
CA VAL A 192 -28.87 22.50 -34.87
C VAL A 192 -28.79 23.60 -35.94
N ARG A 193 -29.77 23.65 -36.85
CA ARG A 193 -30.21 24.87 -37.52
C ARG A 193 -31.39 25.39 -36.71
N GLY A 194 -31.30 26.65 -36.33
CA GLY A 194 -32.49 27.48 -36.09
C GLY A 194 -32.74 27.87 -34.64
N ALA A 195 -32.44 29.06 -34.29
CA ALA A 195 -33.29 30.20 -33.92
C ALA A 195 -32.51 31.14 -32.97
N ALA A 196 -32.26 32.32 -33.47
CA ALA A 196 -31.77 33.45 -32.70
C ALA A 196 -32.92 34.00 -31.83
N HIS A 197 -32.70 34.03 -30.52
CA HIS A 197 -33.24 35.10 -29.65
C HIS A 197 -32.38 35.12 -28.36
N GLY A 198 -31.99 36.35 -27.97
CA GLY A 198 -30.99 36.70 -26.99
C GLY A 198 -31.13 36.00 -25.62
N GLY A 199 -30.03 35.48 -25.20
CA GLY A 199 -29.81 34.90 -23.89
C GLY A 199 -28.40 34.27 -23.91
N GLU A 200 -27.52 34.74 -23.05
CA GLU A 200 -26.18 34.20 -22.92
C GLU A 200 -26.23 32.68 -22.78
N ILE A 201 -25.86 31.98 -23.83
CA ILE A 201 -25.62 30.54 -23.78
C ILE A 201 -24.20 30.36 -23.24
N VAL A 202 -24.08 30.06 -21.96
CA VAL A 202 -22.88 29.45 -21.41
C VAL A 202 -22.72 28.08 -22.07
N SER A 203 -21.99 28.06 -23.19
CA SER A 203 -21.54 26.80 -23.79
C SER A 203 -20.61 26.11 -22.81
N GLN A 204 -21.12 25.13 -22.08
CA GLN A 204 -20.28 24.12 -21.41
C GLN A 204 -19.55 23.35 -22.51
N SER A 205 -18.41 23.87 -22.96
CA SER A 205 -17.45 23.11 -23.73
C SER A 205 -16.91 21.99 -22.82
N CYS A 206 -17.36 20.75 -23.03
CA CYS A 206 -16.64 19.56 -22.60
C CYS A 206 -15.25 19.61 -23.24
N TRP A 207 -14.24 19.78 -22.42
CA TRP A 207 -12.85 20.07 -22.80
C TRP A 207 -12.62 21.56 -23.08
N SER A 208 -12.62 22.39 -22.04
CA SER A 208 -11.88 23.66 -22.13
C SER A 208 -10.38 23.33 -22.11
N ASP A 209 -9.68 23.85 -23.11
CA ASP A 209 -8.22 23.72 -23.25
C ASP A 209 -7.42 24.08 -21.98
N GLY A 210 -8.04 24.76 -21.01
CA GLY A 210 -7.46 25.09 -19.71
C GLY A 210 -7.11 23.89 -18.83
N ALA A 211 -7.93 22.83 -18.80
CA ALA A 211 -7.64 21.66 -17.94
C ALA A 211 -6.51 20.79 -18.54
N ALA A 212 -6.42 20.74 -19.87
CA ALA A 212 -5.29 20.12 -20.56
C ALA A 212 -4.01 20.95 -20.39
N HIS A 213 -4.11 22.29 -20.42
CA HIS A 213 -3.00 23.19 -20.17
C HIS A 213 -2.55 23.21 -18.71
N GLU A 214 -3.44 23.11 -17.74
CA GLU A 214 -3.08 23.04 -16.32
C GLU A 214 -2.44 21.69 -15.96
N PHE A 215 -2.82 20.61 -16.65
CA PHE A 215 -2.15 19.31 -16.56
C PHE A 215 -0.79 19.29 -17.27
N ALA A 216 -0.67 20.00 -18.41
CA ALA A 216 0.58 20.18 -19.14
C ALA A 216 1.54 21.15 -18.40
N ASN A 217 1.03 22.22 -17.81
CA ASN A 217 1.85 23.22 -17.11
C ASN A 217 2.24 22.83 -15.68
N GLY A 218 1.57 21.87 -15.06
CA GLY A 218 1.98 21.27 -13.77
C GLY A 218 3.11 20.23 -13.91
N VAL A 219 3.36 19.76 -15.13
CA VAL A 219 4.53 18.99 -15.52
C VAL A 219 5.36 19.92 -16.40
N ARG A 220 6.47 20.43 -15.88
CA ARG A 220 7.43 21.20 -16.68
C ARG A 220 7.58 20.59 -18.06
N GLU A 221 7.19 21.33 -19.07
CA GLU A 221 7.24 21.01 -20.49
C GLU A 221 8.67 21.01 -21.08
N ASP A 222 9.69 20.88 -20.24
CA ASP A 222 11.10 21.02 -20.62
C ASP A 222 11.80 19.67 -20.74
N ALA A 223 11.23 18.69 -21.45
CA ALA A 223 12.04 17.65 -22.10
C ALA A 223 11.17 16.73 -22.96
N ALA A 224 11.45 16.69 -24.23
CA ALA A 224 10.87 15.72 -25.15
C ALA A 224 11.01 14.29 -24.60
N PRO A 225 9.96 13.44 -24.66
CA PRO A 225 9.96 12.12 -24.00
C PRO A 225 11.13 11.21 -24.44
N ALA A 226 11.69 11.44 -25.62
CA ALA A 226 12.79 10.63 -26.16
C ALA A 226 14.16 10.87 -25.48
N LEU A 227 14.41 12.07 -24.92
CA LEU A 227 15.70 12.37 -24.27
C LEU A 227 15.73 11.91 -22.79
N LEU A 228 14.58 11.93 -22.11
CA LEU A 228 14.46 11.44 -20.74
C LEU A 228 14.69 9.92 -20.63
N TRP A 229 14.31 9.14 -21.65
CA TRP A 229 14.56 7.70 -21.69
C TRP A 229 16.06 7.35 -21.81
N ARG A 230 16.86 8.17 -22.49
CA ARG A 230 18.28 7.86 -22.73
C ARG A 230 19.17 8.09 -21.50
N CYS A 231 18.91 9.12 -20.69
CA CYS A 231 19.65 9.34 -19.44
C CYS A 231 19.17 8.47 -18.26
N SER A 232 17.94 7.97 -18.30
CA SER A 232 17.31 7.21 -17.21
C SER A 232 17.49 5.71 -17.32
N CYS A 233 17.78 5.15 -18.49
CA CYS A 233 17.90 3.70 -18.68
C CYS A 233 19.00 3.06 -17.82
N GLY A 234 20.14 3.72 -17.64
CA GLY A 234 21.22 3.23 -16.79
C GLY A 234 20.82 3.19 -15.32
N ARG A 235 20.20 4.26 -14.81
CA ARG A 235 19.70 4.29 -13.44
C ARG A 235 18.59 3.28 -13.20
N LEU A 236 17.67 3.14 -14.16
CA LEU A 236 16.60 2.14 -14.09
C LEU A 236 17.19 0.72 -14.00
N ALA A 237 18.15 0.40 -14.86
CA ALA A 237 18.83 -0.89 -14.82
C ALA A 237 19.51 -1.16 -13.48
N ILE A 238 20.21 -0.16 -12.92
CA ILE A 238 20.84 -0.27 -11.59
C ILE A 238 19.78 -0.58 -10.52
N TYR A 239 18.70 0.20 -10.45
CA TYR A 239 17.66 -0.03 -9.43
C TYR A 239 16.92 -1.35 -9.62
N LEU A 240 16.69 -1.82 -10.86
CA LEU A 240 16.12 -3.14 -11.11
C LEU A 240 17.05 -4.27 -10.67
N VAL A 241 18.36 -4.16 -10.95
CA VAL A 241 19.35 -5.11 -10.47
C VAL A 241 19.41 -5.13 -8.96
N LEU A 242 19.46 -3.96 -8.30
CA LEU A 242 19.42 -3.85 -6.84
C LEU A 242 18.14 -4.46 -6.26
N PHE A 243 17.00 -4.26 -6.92
CA PHE A 243 15.74 -4.86 -6.51
C PHE A 243 15.80 -6.40 -6.59
N CYS A 244 16.32 -6.95 -7.69
CA CYS A 244 16.53 -8.40 -7.82
C CYS A 244 17.47 -8.94 -6.73
N ILE A 245 18.57 -8.24 -6.44
CA ILE A 245 19.50 -8.62 -5.37
C ILE A 245 18.80 -8.61 -4.00
N CYS A 246 17.96 -7.60 -3.71
CA CYS A 246 17.14 -7.59 -2.50
C CYS A 246 16.18 -8.78 -2.42
N LEU A 247 15.55 -9.17 -3.55
CA LEU A 247 14.68 -10.35 -3.58
C LEU A 247 15.45 -11.65 -3.33
N LEU A 248 16.69 -11.77 -3.83
CA LEU A 248 17.57 -12.91 -3.54
C LEU A 248 17.97 -12.96 -2.05
N ALA A 249 18.15 -11.79 -1.41
CA ALA A 249 18.39 -11.74 0.04
C ALA A 249 17.15 -12.16 0.83
N VAL A 250 15.95 -11.71 0.42
CA VAL A 250 14.68 -12.16 1.03
C VAL A 250 14.50 -13.67 0.89
N ALA A 251 14.90 -14.24 -0.26
CA ALA A 251 14.88 -15.68 -0.47
C ALA A 251 15.97 -16.45 0.31
N GLY A 252 16.85 -15.76 1.05
CA GLY A 252 17.94 -16.37 1.81
C GLY A 252 19.11 -16.89 0.96
N ILE A 253 19.18 -16.49 -0.32
CA ILE A 253 20.23 -16.93 -1.25
C ILE A 253 21.52 -16.10 -1.06
N VAL A 254 21.37 -14.82 -0.73
CA VAL A 254 22.48 -13.87 -0.54
C VAL A 254 22.43 -13.31 0.88
N ASP A 255 23.60 -13.18 1.52
CA ASP A 255 23.70 -12.59 2.87
C ASP A 255 23.25 -11.13 2.86
N VAL A 256 22.34 -10.80 3.78
CA VAL A 256 21.77 -9.46 3.92
C VAL A 256 22.83 -8.36 4.18
N ARG A 257 23.94 -8.71 4.83
CA ARG A 257 25.02 -7.76 5.12
C ARG A 257 25.72 -7.31 3.85
N ILE A 258 25.93 -8.25 2.91
CA ILE A 258 26.49 -7.96 1.57
C ILE A 258 25.52 -7.07 0.80
N VAL A 259 24.22 -7.43 0.81
CA VAL A 259 23.19 -6.65 0.11
C VAL A 259 23.07 -5.25 0.68
N LEU A 260 23.10 -5.10 2.00
CA LEU A 260 23.09 -3.79 2.66
C LEU A 260 24.26 -2.92 2.21
N ALA A 261 25.49 -3.46 2.20
CA ALA A 261 26.67 -2.74 1.75
C ALA A 261 26.57 -2.34 0.27
N VAL A 262 26.12 -3.27 -0.61
CA VAL A 262 25.96 -3.00 -2.03
C VAL A 262 24.89 -1.94 -2.29
N VAL A 263 23.73 -2.03 -1.63
CA VAL A 263 22.64 -1.06 -1.79
C VAL A 263 23.07 0.33 -1.32
N ILE A 264 23.69 0.43 -0.13
CA ILE A 264 24.18 1.72 0.38
C ILE A 264 25.19 2.31 -0.59
N ALA A 265 26.19 1.55 -1.02
CA ALA A 265 27.22 2.03 -1.93
C ALA A 265 26.64 2.44 -3.28
N ALA A 266 25.81 1.59 -3.91
CA ALA A 266 25.24 1.87 -5.21
C ALA A 266 24.28 3.08 -5.18
N VAL A 267 23.42 3.19 -4.17
CA VAL A 267 22.49 4.32 -4.04
C VAL A 267 23.24 5.60 -3.68
N ALA A 268 24.24 5.56 -2.81
CA ALA A 268 25.07 6.72 -2.48
C ALA A 268 25.82 7.27 -3.69
N LEU A 269 26.30 6.41 -4.58
CA LEU A 269 27.01 6.78 -5.80
C LEU A 269 26.10 7.27 -6.93
N THR A 270 24.86 6.78 -6.98
CA THR A 270 23.92 7.12 -8.07
C THR A 270 22.97 8.25 -7.71
N ASP A 271 22.43 8.25 -6.50
CA ASP A 271 21.44 9.21 -6.01
C ASP A 271 21.32 9.16 -4.48
N ALA A 272 22.29 9.77 -3.79
CA ALA A 272 22.36 9.77 -2.33
C ALA A 272 21.10 10.35 -1.64
N GLU A 273 20.30 11.16 -2.35
CA GLU A 273 19.06 11.71 -1.81
C GLU A 273 18.04 10.61 -1.48
N GLN A 274 18.05 9.48 -2.21
CA GLN A 274 17.11 8.39 -1.98
C GLN A 274 17.33 7.69 -0.62
N LEU A 275 18.56 7.70 -0.10
CA LEU A 275 18.85 7.19 1.25
C LEU A 275 18.14 8.02 2.33
N ARG A 276 17.99 9.33 2.10
CA ARG A 276 17.25 10.22 3.02
C ARG A 276 15.73 10.05 2.93
N ARG A 277 15.23 9.44 1.83
CA ARG A 277 13.81 9.17 1.62
C ARG A 277 13.35 7.85 2.23
N VAL A 278 14.27 7.07 2.78
CA VAL A 278 13.93 5.86 3.57
C VAL A 278 13.08 6.26 4.77
N ASP A 279 12.06 5.48 5.06
CA ASP A 279 11.18 5.71 6.21
C ASP A 279 11.85 5.28 7.52
N PHE A 280 12.77 6.12 8.03
CA PHE A 280 13.42 5.87 9.32
C PHE A 280 12.43 5.83 10.49
N THR A 281 11.28 6.52 10.39
CA THR A 281 10.24 6.47 11.41
C THR A 281 9.69 5.05 11.56
N LEU A 282 9.50 4.35 10.45
CA LEU A 282 9.08 2.95 10.45
C LEU A 282 10.16 2.05 11.09
N LEU A 283 11.42 2.19 10.69
CA LEU A 283 12.52 1.39 11.25
C LEU A 283 12.67 1.58 12.77
N LEU A 284 12.63 2.83 13.23
CA LEU A 284 12.68 3.14 14.66
C LEU A 284 11.46 2.61 15.42
N THR A 285 10.29 2.60 14.76
CA THR A 285 9.08 1.98 15.34
C THR A 285 9.27 0.48 15.55
N PHE A 286 9.88 -0.23 14.58
CA PHE A 286 10.20 -1.66 14.74
C PHE A 286 11.18 -1.88 15.91
N VAL A 287 12.24 -1.07 16.01
CA VAL A 287 13.20 -1.18 17.13
C VAL A 287 12.50 -0.99 18.48
N ALA A 288 11.67 0.05 18.62
CA ALA A 288 10.93 0.28 19.84
C ALA A 288 9.96 -0.86 20.17
N LEU A 289 9.27 -1.39 19.16
CA LEU A 289 8.36 -2.53 19.34
C LEU A 289 9.10 -3.82 19.72
N PHE A 290 10.27 -4.08 19.14
CA PHE A 290 11.10 -5.22 19.52
C PHE A 290 11.51 -5.16 21.00
N VAL A 291 11.94 -3.99 21.47
CA VAL A 291 12.24 -3.80 22.89
C VAL A 291 10.99 -4.00 23.76
N PHE A 292 9.88 -3.40 23.40
CA PHE A 292 8.63 -3.55 24.14
C PHE A 292 8.19 -5.01 24.21
N VAL A 293 8.14 -5.72 23.09
CA VAL A 293 7.71 -7.12 23.02
C VAL A 293 8.68 -8.04 23.77
N GLY A 294 9.99 -7.84 23.57
CA GLY A 294 11.02 -8.59 24.31
C GLY A 294 10.85 -8.49 25.82
N ASN A 295 10.51 -7.29 26.33
CA ASN A 295 10.20 -7.12 27.76
C ASN A 295 8.89 -7.77 28.15
N MET A 296 7.82 -7.63 27.34
CA MET A 296 6.50 -8.21 27.65
C MET A 296 6.53 -9.74 27.72
N VAL A 297 7.29 -10.39 26.84
CA VAL A 297 7.47 -11.85 26.84
C VAL A 297 8.13 -12.34 28.14
N ARG A 298 8.97 -11.52 28.78
CA ARG A 298 9.65 -11.85 30.06
C ARG A 298 8.77 -11.68 31.29
N ILE A 299 7.60 -11.09 31.17
CA ILE A 299 6.63 -10.92 32.26
C ILE A 299 5.62 -12.08 32.21
N PRO A 300 5.67 -13.09 33.12
CA PRO A 300 4.87 -14.30 33.00
C PRO A 300 3.36 -14.02 32.90
N LEU A 301 2.85 -13.11 33.72
CA LEU A 301 1.43 -12.73 33.71
C LEU A 301 0.97 -12.20 32.36
N VAL A 302 1.80 -11.36 31.71
CA VAL A 302 1.49 -10.79 30.38
C VAL A 302 1.61 -11.86 29.31
N HIS A 303 2.69 -12.65 29.38
CA HIS A 303 2.91 -13.75 28.46
C HIS A 303 1.72 -14.71 28.44
N ASP A 304 1.31 -15.22 29.61
CA ASP A 304 0.23 -16.21 29.71
C ASP A 304 -1.13 -15.64 29.28
N ALA A 305 -1.41 -14.38 29.62
CA ALA A 305 -2.64 -13.71 29.20
C ALA A 305 -2.71 -13.53 27.68
N VAL A 306 -1.63 -13.03 27.05
CA VAL A 306 -1.59 -12.80 25.61
C VAL A 306 -1.52 -14.12 24.84
N ALA A 307 -0.67 -15.06 25.28
CA ALA A 307 -0.57 -16.38 24.67
C ALA A 307 -1.89 -17.15 24.76
N GLY A 308 -2.61 -17.05 25.89
CA GLY A 308 -3.93 -17.63 26.05
C GLY A 308 -4.99 -17.02 25.12
N LEU A 309 -4.92 -15.71 24.86
CA LEU A 309 -5.81 -15.04 23.91
C LEU A 309 -5.51 -15.46 22.46
N VAL A 310 -4.23 -15.44 22.08
CA VAL A 310 -3.79 -15.82 20.72
C VAL A 310 -3.97 -17.31 20.47
N GLY A 311 -3.74 -18.15 21.51
CA GLY A 311 -3.88 -19.60 21.43
C GLY A 311 -5.30 -20.09 21.14
N ARG A 312 -6.33 -19.27 21.44
CA ARG A 312 -7.72 -19.60 21.10
C ARG A 312 -7.99 -19.51 19.62
N ASN A 313 -7.56 -18.44 18.98
CA ASN A 313 -7.59 -18.25 17.53
C ASN A 313 -6.66 -17.09 17.15
N ALA A 314 -5.50 -17.43 16.60
CA ALA A 314 -4.49 -16.45 16.24
C ALA A 314 -4.93 -15.49 15.11
N VAL A 315 -5.78 -15.97 14.17
CA VAL A 315 -6.32 -15.13 13.10
C VAL A 315 -7.21 -14.02 13.67
N ILE A 316 -8.17 -14.40 14.53
CA ILE A 316 -9.10 -13.43 15.14
C ILE A 316 -8.34 -12.46 16.03
N ALA A 317 -7.38 -12.94 16.84
CA ALA A 317 -6.55 -12.10 17.70
C ALA A 317 -5.75 -11.08 16.87
N ALA A 318 -5.15 -11.52 15.76
CA ALA A 318 -4.38 -10.66 14.86
C ALA A 318 -5.25 -9.64 14.14
N VAL A 319 -6.42 -10.03 13.63
CA VAL A 319 -7.39 -9.10 13.04
C VAL A 319 -7.83 -8.08 14.07
N GLY A 320 -8.21 -8.51 15.27
CA GLY A 320 -8.68 -7.62 16.36
C GLY A 320 -7.61 -6.62 16.81
N ALA A 321 -6.38 -7.11 17.06
CA ALA A 321 -5.25 -6.25 17.43
C ALA A 321 -4.97 -5.21 16.33
N SER A 322 -5.01 -5.60 15.06
CA SER A 322 -4.77 -4.71 13.92
C SER A 322 -5.77 -3.55 13.87
N GLN A 323 -7.02 -3.73 14.30
CA GLN A 323 -8.02 -2.67 14.32
C GLN A 323 -7.68 -1.56 15.32
N VAL A 324 -6.91 -1.87 16.35
CA VAL A 324 -6.58 -0.95 17.45
C VAL A 324 -5.20 -0.32 17.27
N ILE A 325 -4.17 -1.14 16.98
CA ILE A 325 -2.77 -0.71 16.96
C ILE A 325 -2.14 -0.71 15.56
N SER A 326 -2.91 -1.03 14.51
CA SER A 326 -2.43 -1.25 13.13
C SER A 326 -1.74 -2.62 12.93
N ASN A 327 -1.78 -3.10 11.69
CA ASN A 327 -1.32 -4.44 11.32
C ASN A 327 0.19 -4.67 11.56
N VAL A 328 1.05 -3.65 11.35
CA VAL A 328 2.49 -3.79 11.57
C VAL A 328 2.84 -3.94 13.05
N PRO A 329 2.40 -3.06 13.98
CA PRO A 329 2.59 -3.28 15.40
C PRO A 329 1.93 -4.56 15.91
N ALA A 330 0.75 -4.93 15.39
CA ALA A 330 0.07 -6.16 15.78
C ALA A 330 0.90 -7.41 15.40
N ALA A 331 1.50 -7.43 14.21
CA ALA A 331 2.38 -8.50 13.77
C ALA A 331 3.57 -8.68 14.71
N VAL A 332 4.27 -7.59 15.03
CA VAL A 332 5.44 -7.63 15.93
C VAL A 332 5.02 -8.01 17.34
N LEU A 333 3.92 -7.43 17.86
CA LEU A 333 3.45 -7.73 19.20
C LEU A 333 3.10 -9.21 19.36
N LEU A 334 2.27 -9.75 18.48
CA LEU A 334 1.72 -11.08 18.64
C LEU A 334 2.72 -12.18 18.31
N SER A 335 3.73 -11.90 17.47
CA SER A 335 4.78 -12.88 17.12
C SER A 335 5.62 -13.34 18.32
N GLY A 336 5.72 -12.52 19.37
CA GLY A 336 6.38 -12.91 20.63
C GLY A 336 5.61 -13.92 21.49
N PHE A 337 4.33 -14.18 21.17
CA PHE A 337 3.44 -14.98 22.01
C PHE A 337 2.83 -16.19 21.31
N THR A 338 3.20 -16.46 20.06
CA THR A 338 2.68 -17.60 19.30
C THR A 338 3.69 -18.16 18.32
N SER A 339 3.61 -19.45 18.08
CA SER A 339 4.29 -20.15 16.99
C SER A 339 3.38 -20.45 15.78
N GLN A 340 2.12 -19.99 15.82
CA GLN A 340 1.15 -20.19 14.73
C GLN A 340 1.37 -19.16 13.61
N TRP A 341 2.52 -19.26 12.93
CA TRP A 341 2.95 -18.29 11.93
C TRP A 341 1.97 -18.12 10.78
N ASP A 342 1.42 -19.24 10.27
CA ASP A 342 0.47 -19.19 9.13
C ASP A 342 -0.78 -18.38 9.50
N ALA A 343 -1.34 -18.64 10.69
CA ALA A 343 -2.51 -17.91 11.19
C ALA A 343 -2.19 -16.43 11.48
N LEU A 344 -1.00 -16.14 11.98
CA LEU A 344 -0.57 -14.77 12.29
C LEU A 344 -0.35 -13.96 10.99
N ILE A 345 0.28 -14.56 9.96
CA ILE A 345 0.48 -13.94 8.65
C ILE A 345 -0.88 -13.62 8.01
N VAL A 346 -1.77 -14.61 7.94
CA VAL A 346 -3.12 -14.40 7.39
C VAL A 346 -3.87 -13.34 8.19
N GLY A 347 -3.92 -13.49 9.51
CA GLY A 347 -4.68 -12.60 10.38
C GLY A 347 -4.22 -11.13 10.33
N THR A 348 -2.92 -10.86 10.30
CA THR A 348 -2.39 -9.48 10.21
C THR A 348 -2.60 -8.86 8.84
N ASN A 349 -2.58 -9.64 7.77
CA ASN A 349 -2.90 -9.16 6.43
C ASN A 349 -4.39 -8.83 6.28
N LEU A 350 -5.28 -9.72 6.71
CA LEU A 350 -6.72 -9.45 6.74
C LEU A 350 -7.05 -8.31 7.71
N GLY A 351 -6.32 -8.24 8.83
CA GLY A 351 -6.41 -7.17 9.81
C GLY A 351 -6.07 -5.78 9.27
N GLY A 352 -5.37 -5.67 8.14
CA GLY A 352 -5.15 -4.41 7.44
C GLY A 352 -6.41 -3.80 6.82
N LEU A 353 -7.49 -4.60 6.69
CA LEU A 353 -8.82 -4.13 6.34
C LEU A 353 -9.59 -3.70 7.60
N GLY A 354 -10.72 -3.01 7.42
CA GLY A 354 -11.61 -2.58 8.50
C GLY A 354 -11.47 -1.10 8.81
N THR A 355 -10.83 -0.76 9.93
CA THR A 355 -10.72 0.65 10.37
C THR A 355 -9.63 1.42 9.61
N LEU A 356 -9.69 2.77 9.65
CA LEU A 356 -8.62 3.62 9.09
C LEU A 356 -7.27 3.45 9.82
N ILE A 357 -7.30 2.96 11.06
CA ILE A 357 -6.10 2.76 11.89
C ILE A 357 -5.44 1.43 11.52
N ALA A 358 -6.21 0.47 11.05
CA ALA A 358 -5.76 -0.89 10.77
C ALA A 358 -4.59 -0.97 9.77
N SER A 359 -4.53 -0.03 8.82
CA SER A 359 -3.42 0.08 7.86
C SER A 359 -3.04 1.52 7.59
N MET A 360 -1.73 1.80 7.53
CA MET A 360 -1.23 3.14 7.13
C MET A 360 -1.65 3.50 5.70
N ALA A 361 -1.76 2.52 4.81
CA ALA A 361 -2.26 2.67 3.45
C ALA A 361 -3.65 3.35 3.42
N SER A 362 -4.53 2.98 4.35
CA SER A 362 -5.87 3.57 4.49
C SER A 362 -5.82 5.07 4.81
N LEU A 363 -4.87 5.48 5.63
CA LEU A 363 -4.67 6.89 6.01
C LEU A 363 -4.11 7.73 4.85
N ILE A 364 -3.31 7.14 3.97
CA ILE A 364 -2.75 7.82 2.78
C ILE A 364 -3.89 8.25 1.86
N THR A 365 -4.76 7.32 1.51
CA THR A 365 -5.92 7.60 0.64
C THR A 365 -6.88 8.58 1.30
N PHE A 366 -7.16 8.43 2.60
CA PHE A 366 -8.00 9.37 3.36
C PHE A 366 -7.45 10.80 3.32
N LYS A 367 -6.12 10.97 3.46
CA LYS A 367 -5.47 12.29 3.35
C LYS A 367 -5.61 12.87 1.94
N ALA A 368 -5.34 12.08 0.90
CA ALA A 368 -5.41 12.53 -0.49
C ALA A 368 -6.82 13.06 -0.85
N ILE A 369 -7.87 12.39 -0.38
CA ILE A 369 -9.28 12.80 -0.60
C ILE A 369 -9.66 14.02 0.26
N SER A 370 -9.02 14.19 1.41
CA SER A 370 -9.35 15.26 2.36
C SER A 370 -8.96 16.67 1.89
N ILE A 371 -8.18 16.79 0.84
CA ILE A 371 -7.58 18.04 0.32
C ILE A 371 -8.52 18.70 -0.69
N GLY A 372 -9.79 18.85 -0.47
CA GLY A 372 -10.52 19.55 -1.52
C GLY A 372 -11.99 19.86 -1.34
N ARG A 373 -12.73 19.24 -0.43
CA ARG A 373 -14.17 19.51 -0.28
C ARG A 373 -14.64 19.30 1.16
N ALA A 374 -15.34 20.29 1.72
CA ALA A 374 -16.11 20.13 2.96
C ALA A 374 -17.15 19.01 2.78
N GLY A 375 -17.19 18.06 3.73
CA GLY A 375 -18.10 16.90 3.67
C GLY A 375 -17.60 15.66 2.93
N ALA A 376 -16.55 15.75 2.10
CA ALA A 376 -15.98 14.58 1.41
C ALA A 376 -15.38 13.54 2.38
N LYS A 377 -14.81 14.01 3.49
CA LYS A 377 -14.21 13.16 4.53
C LYS A 377 -15.20 12.16 5.13
N MET A 378 -16.38 12.62 5.53
CA MET A 378 -17.40 11.77 6.15
C MET A 378 -18.02 10.81 5.14
N ARG A 379 -18.24 11.26 3.90
CA ARG A 379 -18.74 10.39 2.82
C ARG A 379 -17.72 9.31 2.47
N TYR A 380 -16.44 9.68 2.36
CA TYR A 380 -15.37 8.71 2.12
C TYR A 380 -15.29 7.70 3.25
N LEU A 381 -15.30 8.16 4.52
CA LEU A 381 -15.24 7.27 5.69
C LEU A 381 -16.34 6.22 5.68
N LYS A 382 -17.59 6.61 5.35
CA LYS A 382 -18.71 5.67 5.25
C LYS A 382 -18.49 4.64 4.14
N VAL A 383 -18.11 5.08 2.93
CA VAL A 383 -17.85 4.18 1.79
C VAL A 383 -16.65 3.28 2.08
N PHE A 384 -15.57 3.86 2.61
CA PHE A 384 -14.36 3.14 2.99
C PHE A 384 -14.66 2.03 4.01
N THR A 385 -15.35 2.37 5.12
CA THR A 385 -15.68 1.40 6.17
C THR A 385 -16.56 0.29 5.62
N LEU A 386 -17.61 0.62 4.85
CA LEU A 386 -18.49 -0.38 4.26
C LEU A 386 -17.72 -1.36 3.37
N VAL A 387 -16.92 -0.84 2.44
CA VAL A 387 -16.15 -1.69 1.51
C VAL A 387 -15.15 -2.56 2.28
N ASN A 388 -14.37 -1.97 3.20
CA ASN A 388 -13.38 -2.71 3.98
C ASN A 388 -14.00 -3.78 4.87
N VAL A 389 -15.12 -3.50 5.53
CA VAL A 389 -15.82 -4.47 6.39
C VAL A 389 -16.39 -5.63 5.54
N VAL A 390 -16.98 -5.35 4.38
CA VAL A 390 -17.49 -6.41 3.49
C VAL A 390 -16.37 -7.34 3.04
N PHE A 391 -15.22 -6.79 2.61
CA PHE A 391 -14.08 -7.60 2.23
C PHE A 391 -13.47 -8.35 3.42
N LEU A 392 -13.36 -7.71 4.58
CA LEU A 392 -12.86 -8.35 5.80
C LEU A 392 -13.72 -9.54 6.20
N VAL A 393 -15.05 -9.37 6.26
CA VAL A 393 -15.97 -10.46 6.62
C VAL A 393 -15.91 -11.62 5.62
N ALA A 394 -15.85 -11.33 4.32
CA ALA A 394 -15.76 -12.36 3.29
C ALA A 394 -14.45 -13.16 3.41
N LEU A 395 -13.30 -12.48 3.58
CA LEU A 395 -12.00 -13.14 3.66
C LEU A 395 -11.75 -13.81 5.01
N LEU A 396 -12.23 -13.21 6.11
CA LEU A 396 -12.16 -13.83 7.43
C LEU A 396 -13.04 -15.08 7.48
N GLY A 397 -14.26 -15.01 6.92
CA GLY A 397 -15.12 -16.19 6.77
C GLY A 397 -14.43 -17.30 5.98
N PHE A 398 -13.74 -16.95 4.90
CA PHE A 398 -12.95 -17.90 4.12
C PHE A 398 -11.82 -18.52 4.98
N ALA A 399 -11.06 -17.70 5.72
CA ALA A 399 -9.98 -18.20 6.58
C ALA A 399 -10.48 -19.19 7.64
N LEU A 400 -11.58 -18.86 8.32
CA LEU A 400 -12.17 -19.70 9.35
C LEU A 400 -12.79 -21.01 8.80
N LEU A 401 -13.32 -20.98 7.56
CA LEU A 401 -13.87 -22.16 6.90
C LEU A 401 -12.78 -23.16 6.45
N PHE A 402 -11.59 -22.65 6.11
CA PHE A 402 -10.46 -23.49 5.68
C PHE A 402 -9.49 -23.86 6.80
N GLY A 403 -9.89 -23.67 8.06
CA GLY A 403 -9.22 -24.27 9.24
C GLY A 403 -8.03 -23.46 9.78
N LEU A 404 -8.00 -22.15 9.55
CA LEU A 404 -7.07 -21.22 10.21
C LEU A 404 -7.72 -20.53 11.40
#